data_f6839c0c26541a98643dd2690bc5540e
#
_entry.id   f6839c0c26541a98643dd2690bc5540e
#
_cell.length_a   1.000
_cell.length_b   1.000
_cell.length_c   1.000
_cell.angle_alpha   90.00
_cell.angle_beta   90.00
_cell.angle_gamma   90.00
#
_symmetry.space_group_name_H-M   'P 1'
#
loop_
_entity.id
_entity.type
_entity.pdbx_description
1 polymer ?
#
loop_
_entity_poly.entity_id
_entity_poly.type
_entity_poly.pdbx_seq_one_letter_code
_entity_poly.pdbx_strand_id
1 'polypeptide(L)'
;MTEANTPINQAFAYQAQTEQGHPMSGMIDAPDAQSAMQQLQMLRLRVTEIKPTASRPSAKAMRGDAFIAFNQQLAHLTKAGLPVERGLRLIADDIHSGKLARTISEVAAELEAGTPLAQAFEKYQDKFPSLYGRLIDAGVRSGNLPGVLFSLGRHMDTEQRLRATLWRTLAYPIMVIIGLVLVMLFISIAVIPQIRSVYEGFHLKLPGVTVVLLAVGRAMPYVAAVVIGLIVIMPILWVLLRLARQDRKAIELLVLPIPMVGPVLRFSLVARWLDAARIATDAGMDLPSAIALASDATGSPGITRDGQAMIDVINSGKPLSGAPTRVVPTTVPAAMEFAAGHHDLPTALATLSDMYVRQSDLRMQMIPTTVTPLAVIFIALMVGFVVAGLFAPLLSLIQGITGH
;
A
#
# COMPACT_ATOMS: atom_id res chain seq x y z
N MET A 1 17.41 12.90 -46.84
CA MET A 1 17.13 13.35 -45.47
C MET A 1 17.37 12.15 -44.57
N THR A 2 18.52 12.12 -43.95
CA THR A 2 19.02 11.00 -43.16
C THR A 2 18.48 11.16 -41.75
N GLU A 3 17.60 10.24 -41.31
CA GLU A 3 17.15 10.20 -39.92
C GLU A 3 18.35 9.94 -39.01
N ALA A 4 18.61 10.86 -38.12
CA ALA A 4 19.65 10.74 -37.10
C ALA A 4 19.19 9.67 -36.10
N ASN A 5 19.82 8.51 -36.20
CA ASN A 5 19.68 7.38 -35.27
C ASN A 5 20.29 7.83 -33.93
N THR A 6 19.44 8.30 -33.02
CA THR A 6 19.85 8.61 -31.65
C THR A 6 20.19 7.29 -30.96
N PRO A 7 21.42 7.07 -30.47
CA PRO A 7 21.79 5.80 -29.85
C PRO A 7 20.93 5.60 -28.58
N ILE A 8 20.23 4.46 -28.54
CA ILE A 8 19.45 4.07 -27.37
C ILE A 8 20.45 3.71 -26.26
N ASN A 9 20.62 4.61 -25.29
CA ASN A 9 21.46 4.34 -24.14
C ASN A 9 20.89 3.15 -23.33
N GLN A 10 21.71 2.13 -23.16
CA GLN A 10 21.41 0.97 -22.29
C GLN A 10 22.03 1.20 -20.91
N ALA A 11 21.33 0.71 -19.86
CA ALA A 11 21.86 0.75 -18.51
C ALA A 11 22.76 -0.46 -18.25
N PHE A 12 23.96 -0.22 -17.74
CA PHE A 12 24.93 -1.24 -17.34
C PHE A 12 25.13 -1.19 -15.83
N ALA A 13 24.94 -2.32 -15.15
CA ALA A 13 25.33 -2.48 -13.75
C ALA A 13 26.83 -2.81 -13.69
N TYR A 14 27.60 -2.10 -12.87
CA TYR A 14 29.02 -2.34 -12.70
C TYR A 14 29.40 -2.62 -11.26
N GLN A 15 30.42 -3.44 -11.08
CA GLN A 15 31.18 -3.57 -9.84
C GLN A 15 32.60 -3.11 -10.13
N ALA A 16 33.12 -2.20 -9.32
CA ALA A 16 34.44 -1.62 -9.48
C ALA A 16 35.10 -1.41 -8.12
N GLN A 17 36.38 -1.19 -8.13
CA GLN A 17 37.16 -0.79 -6.96
C GLN A 17 37.79 0.58 -7.19
N THR A 18 37.81 1.42 -6.18
CA THR A 18 38.56 2.68 -6.18
C THR A 18 40.07 2.39 -6.16
N GLU A 19 40.90 3.39 -6.47
CA GLU A 19 42.37 3.27 -6.36
C GLU A 19 42.84 2.85 -4.95
N GLN A 20 42.01 3.12 -3.94
CA GLN A 20 42.25 2.76 -2.53
C GLN A 20 41.74 1.34 -2.16
N GLY A 21 41.20 0.57 -3.13
CA GLY A 21 40.73 -0.80 -2.91
C GLY A 21 39.30 -0.91 -2.34
N HIS A 22 38.58 0.19 -2.16
CA HIS A 22 37.19 0.12 -1.67
C HIS A 22 36.25 -0.37 -2.77
N PRO A 23 35.41 -1.39 -2.52
CA PRO A 23 34.45 -1.88 -3.49
C PRO A 23 33.35 -0.86 -3.73
N MET A 24 33.05 -0.58 -4.99
CA MET A 24 31.99 0.32 -5.42
C MET A 24 31.13 -0.41 -6.44
N SER A 25 29.82 -0.29 -6.33
CA SER A 25 28.87 -0.81 -7.29
C SER A 25 27.86 0.26 -7.69
N GLY A 26 27.48 0.29 -8.96
CA GLY A 26 26.55 1.31 -9.47
C GLY A 26 25.99 0.93 -10.84
N MET A 27 25.30 1.89 -11.45
CA MET A 27 24.82 1.77 -12.82
C MET A 27 25.30 2.96 -13.63
N ILE A 28 25.63 2.72 -14.91
CA ILE A 28 26.04 3.72 -15.86
C ILE A 28 25.25 3.56 -17.16
N ASP A 29 24.83 4.67 -17.75
CA ASP A 29 24.12 4.65 -19.03
C ASP A 29 25.12 4.89 -20.15
N ALA A 30 25.21 3.94 -21.08
CA ALA A 30 26.10 4.05 -22.24
C ALA A 30 25.46 3.37 -23.46
N PRO A 31 25.89 3.73 -24.69
CA PRO A 31 25.40 3.08 -25.91
C PRO A 31 25.77 1.59 -25.97
N ASP A 32 26.93 1.23 -25.43
CA ASP A 32 27.45 -0.14 -25.37
C ASP A 32 28.32 -0.36 -24.11
N ALA A 33 28.66 -1.63 -23.85
CA ALA A 33 29.50 -2.02 -22.72
C ALA A 33 30.92 -1.42 -22.77
N GLN A 34 31.41 -1.16 -23.95
CA GLN A 34 32.78 -0.63 -24.17
C GLN A 34 32.84 0.85 -23.81
N SER A 35 31.81 1.62 -24.19
CA SER A 35 31.65 3.02 -23.80
C SER A 35 31.43 3.16 -22.30
N ALA A 36 30.63 2.26 -21.68
CA ALA A 36 30.46 2.21 -20.24
C ALA A 36 31.78 1.98 -19.49
N MET A 37 32.61 1.04 -20.01
CA MET A 37 33.91 0.74 -19.41
C MET A 37 34.88 1.92 -19.54
N GLN A 38 34.92 2.62 -20.69
CA GLN A 38 35.74 3.81 -20.88
C GLN A 38 35.32 4.96 -19.92
N GLN A 39 34.03 5.18 -19.75
CA GLN A 39 33.55 6.20 -18.78
C GLN A 39 33.94 5.89 -17.35
N LEU A 40 33.88 4.61 -16.94
CA LEU A 40 34.30 4.17 -15.61
C LEU A 40 35.81 4.27 -15.40
N GLN A 41 36.59 4.02 -16.44
CA GLN A 41 38.05 4.21 -16.41
C GLN A 41 38.44 5.68 -16.30
N MET A 42 37.72 6.60 -16.97
CA MET A 42 37.93 8.03 -16.80
C MET A 42 37.66 8.51 -15.36
N LEU A 43 36.78 7.82 -14.63
CA LEU A 43 36.52 8.04 -13.20
C LEU A 43 37.54 7.34 -12.29
N ARG A 44 38.65 6.80 -12.83
CA ARG A 44 39.73 6.08 -12.12
C ARG A 44 39.21 4.88 -11.31
N LEU A 45 38.15 4.22 -11.82
CA LEU A 45 37.58 3.03 -11.21
C LEU A 45 38.14 1.79 -11.93
N ARG A 46 38.61 0.81 -11.17
CA ARG A 46 38.96 -0.52 -11.72
C ARG A 46 37.68 -1.36 -11.76
N VAL A 47 37.15 -1.55 -12.95
CA VAL A 47 35.92 -2.34 -13.18
C VAL A 47 36.24 -3.83 -13.02
N THR A 48 35.54 -4.49 -12.12
CA THR A 48 35.67 -5.94 -11.90
C THR A 48 34.60 -6.70 -12.68
N GLU A 49 33.41 -6.14 -12.82
CA GLU A 49 32.31 -6.75 -13.55
C GLU A 49 31.39 -5.66 -14.15
N ILE A 50 30.94 -5.90 -15.38
CA ILE A 50 29.94 -5.07 -16.06
C ILE A 50 28.91 -5.97 -16.74
N LYS A 51 27.61 -5.72 -16.46
CA LYS A 51 26.51 -6.50 -17.02
C LYS A 51 25.46 -5.58 -17.62
N PRO A 52 24.97 -5.85 -18.85
CA PRO A 52 23.83 -5.13 -19.37
C PRO A 52 22.60 -5.42 -18.51
N THR A 53 21.93 -4.40 -18.06
CA THR A 53 20.71 -4.53 -17.27
C THR A 53 19.52 -4.12 -18.12
N ALA A 54 18.67 -5.08 -18.46
CA ALA A 54 17.53 -4.89 -19.36
C ALA A 54 16.37 -4.05 -18.75
N SER A 55 16.47 -3.66 -17.49
CA SER A 55 15.52 -2.72 -16.89
C SER A 55 16.20 -1.88 -15.81
N ARG A 56 16.11 -0.56 -15.96
CA ARG A 56 16.13 0.30 -14.78
C ARG A 56 15.12 -0.31 -13.80
N PRO A 57 15.50 -0.64 -12.55
CA PRO A 57 14.50 -1.02 -11.56
C PRO A 57 13.50 0.12 -11.56
N SER A 58 12.25 -0.20 -11.89
CA SER A 58 11.13 0.75 -11.85
C SER A 58 11.28 1.54 -10.55
N ALA A 59 11.54 2.82 -10.65
CA ALA A 59 11.85 3.66 -9.49
C ALA A 59 10.58 3.69 -8.66
N LYS A 60 10.56 2.83 -7.62
CA LYS A 60 9.47 2.79 -6.66
C LYS A 60 9.39 4.19 -6.07
N ALA A 61 8.29 4.91 -6.31
CA ALA A 61 8.10 6.26 -5.79
C ALA A 61 8.52 6.29 -4.32
N MET A 62 9.31 7.28 -3.95
CA MET A 62 9.81 7.44 -2.58
C MET A 62 8.62 7.57 -1.64
N ARG A 63 8.57 6.70 -0.63
CA ARG A 63 7.51 6.63 0.38
C ARG A 63 8.13 6.18 1.69
N GLY A 64 7.48 6.49 2.79
CA GLY A 64 7.92 6.08 4.11
C GLY A 64 8.44 7.24 4.97
N ASP A 65 8.88 6.92 6.19
CA ASP A 65 9.23 7.91 7.22
C ASP A 65 10.29 8.91 6.75
N ALA A 66 11.30 8.44 6.01
CA ALA A 66 12.37 9.30 5.49
C ALA A 66 11.85 10.36 4.51
N PHE A 67 10.88 10.00 3.67
CA PHE A 67 10.30 10.96 2.73
C PHE A 67 9.34 11.95 3.42
N ILE A 68 8.61 11.49 4.43
CA ILE A 68 7.76 12.36 5.26
C ILE A 68 8.65 13.38 6.00
N ALA A 69 9.73 12.91 6.63
CA ALA A 69 10.69 13.77 7.32
C ALA A 69 11.32 14.79 6.37
N PHE A 70 11.78 14.35 5.19
CA PHE A 70 12.28 15.23 4.13
C PHE A 70 11.28 16.34 3.79
N ASN A 71 10.03 15.97 3.53
CA ASN A 71 9.01 16.93 3.13
C ASN A 71 8.69 17.93 4.26
N GLN A 72 8.67 17.49 5.52
CA GLN A 72 8.51 18.36 6.69
C GLN A 72 9.70 19.31 6.86
N GLN A 73 10.94 18.83 6.73
CA GLN A 73 12.14 19.66 6.79
C GLN A 73 12.12 20.74 5.69
N LEU A 74 11.80 20.34 4.44
CA LEU A 74 11.69 21.28 3.33
C LEU A 74 10.62 22.33 3.61
N ALA A 75 9.46 21.93 4.15
CA ALA A 75 8.40 22.86 4.53
C ALA A 75 8.86 23.87 5.61
N HIS A 76 9.62 23.43 6.59
CA HIS A 76 10.16 24.30 7.64
C HIS A 76 11.20 25.29 7.08
N LEU A 77 12.12 24.82 6.23
CA LEU A 77 13.15 25.66 5.63
C LEU A 77 12.54 26.72 4.69
N THR A 78 11.57 26.33 3.85
CA THR A 78 10.85 27.27 2.98
C THR A 78 9.99 28.26 3.78
N LYS A 79 9.38 27.84 4.87
CA LYS A 79 8.66 28.74 5.78
C LYS A 79 9.58 29.75 6.46
N ALA A 80 10.83 29.37 6.73
CA ALA A 80 11.84 30.26 7.28
C ALA A 80 12.44 31.22 6.23
N GLY A 81 11.96 31.18 4.97
CA GLY A 81 12.42 32.03 3.88
C GLY A 81 13.69 31.54 3.17
N LEU A 82 14.13 30.30 3.45
CA LEU A 82 15.27 29.74 2.73
C LEU A 82 14.86 29.37 1.29
N PRO A 83 15.66 29.76 0.26
CA PRO A 83 15.43 29.32 -1.10
C PRO A 83 15.35 27.79 -1.20
N VAL A 84 14.42 27.27 -2.01
CA VAL A 84 14.11 25.83 -2.08
C VAL A 84 15.32 25.01 -2.52
N GLU A 85 16.08 25.51 -3.50
CA GLU A 85 17.31 24.89 -4.00
C GLU A 85 18.34 24.68 -2.90
N ARG A 86 18.53 25.71 -2.06
CA ARG A 86 19.46 25.65 -0.92
C ARG A 86 18.94 24.73 0.19
N GLY A 87 17.63 24.76 0.43
CA GLY A 87 16.96 23.82 1.37
C GLY A 87 17.12 22.37 0.96
N LEU A 88 16.90 22.06 -0.32
CA LEU A 88 17.09 20.73 -0.88
C LEU A 88 18.54 20.24 -0.73
N ARG A 89 19.51 21.12 -0.99
CA ARG A 89 20.94 20.79 -0.86
C ARG A 89 21.29 20.43 0.58
N LEU A 90 20.89 21.27 1.54
CA LEU A 90 21.13 21.01 2.97
C LEU A 90 20.51 19.68 3.43
N ILE A 91 19.27 19.40 3.00
CA ILE A 91 18.61 18.15 3.36
C ILE A 91 19.30 16.95 2.68
N ALA A 92 19.75 17.10 1.43
CA ALA A 92 20.47 16.04 0.73
C ALA A 92 21.80 15.67 1.42
N ASP A 93 22.51 16.68 1.92
CA ASP A 93 23.78 16.52 2.66
C ASP A 93 23.56 15.86 4.03
N ASP A 94 22.43 16.18 4.69
CA ASP A 94 22.06 15.58 5.98
C ASP A 94 21.63 14.10 5.86
N ILE A 95 20.97 13.75 4.77
CA ILE A 95 20.59 12.36 4.43
C ILE A 95 21.80 11.62 3.83
N HIS A 96 22.77 11.28 4.61
CA HIS A 96 24.11 10.80 4.23
C HIS A 96 24.19 9.69 3.16
N SER A 97 23.10 8.97 2.85
CA SER A 97 23.09 7.92 1.81
C SER A 97 21.68 7.50 1.36
N GLY A 98 21.59 6.90 0.18
CA GLY A 98 20.40 6.26 -0.32
C GLY A 98 19.79 6.91 -1.57
N LYS A 99 18.71 6.31 -2.05
CA LYS A 99 18.01 6.77 -3.25
C LYS A 99 17.38 8.16 -3.06
N LEU A 100 16.93 8.47 -1.85
CA LEU A 100 16.31 9.76 -1.51
C LEU A 100 17.33 10.90 -1.62
N ALA A 101 18.48 10.79 -0.93
CA ALA A 101 19.53 11.79 -0.97
C ALA A 101 19.99 12.09 -2.41
N ARG A 102 20.24 11.03 -3.19
CA ARG A 102 20.64 11.19 -4.60
C ARG A 102 19.58 11.92 -5.42
N THR A 103 18.31 11.54 -5.30
CA THR A 103 17.25 12.20 -6.08
C THR A 103 17.05 13.65 -5.66
N ILE A 104 17.14 13.95 -4.35
CA ILE A 104 17.05 15.33 -3.85
C ILE A 104 18.23 16.17 -4.37
N SER A 105 19.45 15.61 -4.37
CA SER A 105 20.63 16.27 -4.94
C SER A 105 20.49 16.52 -6.45
N GLU A 106 19.93 15.55 -7.20
CA GLU A 106 19.66 15.70 -8.63
C GLU A 106 18.64 16.82 -8.89
N VAL A 107 17.56 16.90 -8.10
CA VAL A 107 16.56 17.98 -8.19
C VAL A 107 17.19 19.33 -7.81
N ALA A 108 17.98 19.38 -6.75
CA ALA A 108 18.68 20.61 -6.34
C ALA A 108 19.61 21.13 -7.44
N ALA A 109 20.36 20.25 -8.08
CA ALA A 109 21.25 20.63 -9.20
C ALA A 109 20.47 21.19 -10.41
N GLU A 110 19.30 20.64 -10.74
CA GLU A 110 18.42 21.19 -11.79
C GLU A 110 17.94 22.61 -11.46
N LEU A 111 17.59 22.87 -10.20
CA LEU A 111 17.16 24.19 -9.75
C LEU A 111 18.32 25.19 -9.77
N GLU A 112 19.52 24.79 -9.34
CA GLU A 112 20.74 25.60 -9.40
C GLU A 112 21.12 25.93 -10.85
N ALA A 113 20.78 25.04 -11.81
CA ALA A 113 20.93 25.28 -13.24
C ALA A 113 19.85 26.22 -13.84
N GLY A 114 18.89 26.71 -13.01
CA GLY A 114 17.84 27.64 -13.42
C GLY A 114 16.56 26.97 -13.93
N THR A 115 16.41 25.62 -13.78
CA THR A 115 15.16 24.92 -14.14
C THR A 115 14.05 25.33 -13.15
N PRO A 116 12.85 25.73 -13.61
CA PRO A 116 11.74 26.03 -12.72
C PRO A 116 11.38 24.84 -11.81
N LEU A 117 10.99 25.12 -10.56
CA LEU A 117 10.74 24.11 -9.52
C LEU A 117 9.75 23.04 -9.98
N ALA A 118 8.66 23.42 -10.61
CA ALA A 118 7.66 22.48 -11.13
C ALA A 118 8.25 21.52 -12.18
N GLN A 119 9.04 22.05 -13.12
CA GLN A 119 9.68 21.25 -14.17
C GLN A 119 10.75 20.31 -13.61
N ALA A 120 11.54 20.78 -12.62
CA ALA A 120 12.53 19.96 -11.96
C ALA A 120 11.88 18.75 -11.26
N PHE A 121 10.75 18.92 -10.57
CA PHE A 121 10.02 17.81 -9.96
C PHE A 121 9.29 16.95 -11.00
N GLU A 122 8.80 17.50 -12.10
CA GLU A 122 8.16 16.75 -13.18
C GLU A 122 9.13 15.80 -13.87
N LYS A 123 10.38 16.21 -14.08
CA LYS A 123 11.46 15.36 -14.64
C LYS A 123 11.69 14.09 -13.82
N TYR A 124 11.45 14.15 -12.50
CA TYR A 124 11.61 13.04 -11.56
C TYR A 124 10.28 12.49 -11.03
N GLN A 125 9.16 12.73 -11.75
CA GLN A 125 7.82 12.33 -11.30
C GLN A 125 7.69 10.85 -10.96
N ASP A 126 8.45 9.97 -11.61
CA ASP A 126 8.46 8.53 -11.31
C ASP A 126 9.04 8.20 -9.92
N LYS A 127 9.88 9.10 -9.38
CA LYS A 127 10.54 8.94 -8.09
C LYS A 127 9.72 9.56 -6.95
N PHE A 128 8.79 10.48 -7.24
CA PHE A 128 7.93 11.14 -6.26
C PHE A 128 6.49 10.61 -6.31
N PRO A 129 5.69 10.80 -5.25
CA PRO A 129 4.26 10.53 -5.30
C PRO A 129 3.59 11.33 -6.44
N SER A 130 2.57 10.75 -7.08
CA SER A 130 1.91 11.32 -8.27
C SER A 130 1.33 12.73 -8.09
N LEU A 131 1.01 13.11 -6.86
CA LEU A 131 0.53 14.45 -6.50
C LEU A 131 1.63 15.48 -6.33
N TYR A 132 2.87 15.06 -6.07
CA TYR A 132 3.91 15.92 -5.54
C TYR A 132 4.21 17.10 -6.49
N GLY A 133 4.51 16.81 -7.74
CA GLY A 133 4.87 17.85 -8.72
C GLY A 133 3.75 18.87 -8.96
N ARG A 134 2.49 18.37 -9.12
CA ARG A 134 1.34 19.24 -9.37
C ARG A 134 1.01 20.16 -8.19
N LEU A 135 1.12 19.64 -6.96
CA LEU A 135 0.87 20.44 -5.76
C LEU A 135 1.98 21.45 -5.49
N ILE A 136 3.23 21.09 -5.76
CA ILE A 136 4.34 22.05 -5.70
C ILE A 136 4.14 23.19 -6.71
N ASP A 137 3.77 22.88 -7.96
CA ASP A 137 3.47 23.88 -8.97
C ASP A 137 2.35 24.82 -8.51
N ALA A 138 1.25 24.27 -7.99
CA ALA A 138 0.15 25.04 -7.44
C ALA A 138 0.61 25.91 -6.25
N GLY A 139 1.42 25.36 -5.34
CA GLY A 139 1.97 26.08 -4.18
C GLY A 139 2.89 27.22 -4.55
N VAL A 140 3.70 27.05 -5.61
CA VAL A 140 4.56 28.12 -6.14
C VAL A 140 3.71 29.23 -6.75
N ARG A 141 2.73 28.89 -7.58
CA ARG A 141 1.83 29.87 -8.23
C ARG A 141 0.97 30.65 -7.23
N SER A 142 0.51 30.00 -6.16
CA SER A 142 -0.27 30.65 -5.10
C SER A 142 0.61 31.42 -4.07
N GLY A 143 1.94 31.28 -4.12
CA GLY A 143 2.84 31.84 -3.13
C GLY A 143 2.80 31.15 -1.75
N ASN A 144 2.13 30.00 -1.64
CA ASN A 144 1.96 29.25 -0.38
C ASN A 144 2.63 27.86 -0.41
N LEU A 145 3.83 27.80 -0.99
CA LEU A 145 4.59 26.53 -1.06
C LEU A 145 4.82 25.88 0.32
N PRO A 146 5.17 26.62 1.41
CA PRO A 146 5.32 26.00 2.73
C PRO A 146 4.04 25.31 3.22
N GLY A 147 2.88 25.97 3.05
CA GLY A 147 1.58 25.41 3.45
C GLY A 147 1.25 24.12 2.69
N VAL A 148 1.51 24.09 1.39
CA VAL A 148 1.32 22.91 0.55
C VAL A 148 2.23 21.76 0.99
N LEU A 149 3.51 22.03 1.24
CA LEU A 149 4.47 21.02 1.71
C LEU A 149 4.08 20.44 3.07
N PHE A 150 3.65 21.26 4.05
CA PHE A 150 3.14 20.77 5.32
C PHE A 150 1.90 19.90 5.17
N SER A 151 0.96 20.35 4.34
CA SER A 151 -0.27 19.59 4.07
C SER A 151 0.00 18.26 3.41
N LEU A 152 0.95 18.23 2.46
CA LEU A 152 1.38 17.03 1.77
C LEU A 152 2.08 16.04 2.72
N GLY A 153 2.95 16.54 3.62
CA GLY A 153 3.57 15.73 4.67
C GLY A 153 2.55 15.06 5.59
N ARG A 154 1.55 15.81 6.03
CA ARG A 154 0.44 15.29 6.86
C ARG A 154 -0.41 14.25 6.11
N HIS A 155 -0.70 14.50 4.84
CA HIS A 155 -1.41 13.54 3.99
C HIS A 155 -0.67 12.19 3.90
N MET A 156 0.62 12.23 3.67
CA MET A 156 1.46 11.04 3.56
C MET A 156 1.60 10.29 4.88
N ASP A 157 1.74 11.01 6.00
CA ASP A 157 1.75 10.44 7.34
C ASP A 157 0.43 9.71 7.64
N THR A 158 -0.70 10.34 7.31
CA THR A 158 -2.03 9.73 7.47
C THR A 158 -2.16 8.45 6.63
N GLU A 159 -1.73 8.47 5.36
CA GLU A 159 -1.75 7.28 4.49
C GLU A 159 -0.90 6.13 5.07
N GLN A 160 0.26 6.45 5.60
CA GLN A 160 1.17 5.48 6.19
C GLN A 160 0.63 4.89 7.50
N ARG A 161 0.07 5.73 8.37
CA ARG A 161 -0.58 5.30 9.63
C ARG A 161 -1.75 4.37 9.36
N LEU A 162 -2.64 4.71 8.44
CA LEU A 162 -3.77 3.86 8.04
C LEU A 162 -3.29 2.49 7.56
N ARG A 163 -2.25 2.45 6.73
CA ARG A 163 -1.67 1.20 6.25
C ARG A 163 -1.04 0.37 7.38
N ALA A 164 -0.27 1.01 8.26
CA ALA A 164 0.34 0.34 9.41
C ALA A 164 -0.71 -0.22 10.37
N THR A 165 -1.78 0.54 10.63
CA THR A 165 -2.89 0.11 11.47
C THR A 165 -3.62 -1.09 10.87
N LEU A 166 -3.88 -1.10 9.55
CA LEU A 166 -4.46 -2.26 8.86
C LEU A 166 -3.64 -3.53 9.08
N TRP A 167 -2.33 -3.47 8.86
CA TRP A 167 -1.45 -4.62 9.04
C TRP A 167 -1.41 -5.11 10.49
N ARG A 168 -1.30 -4.20 11.46
CA ARG A 168 -1.31 -4.56 12.89
C ARG A 168 -2.62 -5.22 13.29
N THR A 169 -3.76 -4.68 12.83
CA THR A 169 -5.09 -5.19 13.15
C THR A 169 -5.32 -6.59 12.56
N LEU A 170 -4.85 -6.84 11.34
CA LEU A 170 -5.03 -8.13 10.66
C LEU A 170 -4.02 -9.20 11.08
N ALA A 171 -2.86 -8.81 11.63
CA ALA A 171 -1.81 -9.76 12.01
C ALA A 171 -2.28 -10.77 13.05
N TYR A 172 -3.01 -10.35 14.07
CA TYR A 172 -3.52 -11.25 15.13
C TYR A 172 -4.52 -12.30 14.60
N PRO A 173 -5.60 -11.94 13.90
CA PRO A 173 -6.51 -12.93 13.31
C PRO A 173 -5.80 -13.89 12.36
N ILE A 174 -4.88 -13.43 11.54
CA ILE A 174 -4.11 -14.29 10.63
C ILE A 174 -3.27 -15.30 11.42
N MET A 175 -2.58 -14.85 12.47
CA MET A 175 -1.75 -15.72 13.32
C MET A 175 -2.59 -16.80 14.01
N VAL A 176 -3.77 -16.44 14.49
CA VAL A 176 -4.72 -17.38 15.13
C VAL A 176 -5.20 -18.42 14.13
N ILE A 177 -5.58 -18.01 12.91
CA ILE A 177 -6.04 -18.94 11.86
C ILE A 177 -4.91 -19.89 11.45
N ILE A 178 -3.70 -19.40 11.28
CA ILE A 178 -2.52 -20.24 10.95
C ILE A 178 -2.28 -21.25 12.07
N GLY A 179 -2.27 -20.82 13.33
CA GLY A 179 -2.09 -21.70 14.48
C GLY A 179 -3.15 -22.78 14.53
N LEU A 180 -4.41 -22.44 14.27
CA LEU A 180 -5.52 -23.36 14.22
C LEU A 180 -5.35 -24.42 13.12
N VAL A 181 -4.98 -24.00 11.93
CA VAL A 181 -4.74 -24.91 10.79
C VAL A 181 -3.58 -25.86 11.10
N LEU A 182 -2.50 -25.38 11.74
CA LEU A 182 -1.36 -26.21 12.12
C LEU A 182 -1.74 -27.25 13.17
N VAL A 183 -2.51 -26.88 14.19
CA VAL A 183 -3.00 -27.82 15.22
C VAL A 183 -3.88 -28.89 14.58
N MET A 184 -4.82 -28.51 13.71
CA MET A 184 -5.68 -29.47 13.02
C MET A 184 -4.91 -30.39 12.08
N LEU A 185 -3.92 -29.86 11.37
CA LEU A 185 -3.05 -30.65 10.51
C LEU A 185 -2.25 -31.66 11.32
N PHE A 186 -1.71 -31.27 12.48
CA PHE A 186 -1.02 -32.16 13.40
C PHE A 186 -1.93 -33.28 13.89
N ILE A 187 -3.14 -32.96 14.34
CA ILE A 187 -4.12 -33.97 14.77
C ILE A 187 -4.46 -34.93 13.62
N SER A 188 -4.65 -34.40 12.42
CA SER A 188 -4.97 -35.20 11.23
C SER A 188 -3.86 -36.20 10.85
N ILE A 189 -2.60 -35.78 10.94
CA ILE A 189 -1.46 -36.58 10.49
C ILE A 189 -0.94 -37.49 11.59
N ALA A 190 -0.86 -37.01 12.84
CA ALA A 190 -0.22 -37.72 13.93
C ALA A 190 -1.23 -38.52 14.81
N VAL A 191 -2.39 -37.94 15.14
CA VAL A 191 -3.29 -38.49 16.13
C VAL A 191 -4.34 -39.43 15.50
N ILE A 192 -4.97 -39.00 14.43
CA ILE A 192 -6.04 -39.76 13.77
C ILE A 192 -5.60 -41.17 13.29
N PRO A 193 -4.41 -41.35 12.65
CA PRO A 193 -3.98 -42.67 12.21
C PRO A 193 -3.78 -43.67 13.38
N GLN A 194 -3.27 -43.16 14.52
CA GLN A 194 -3.07 -44.00 15.71
C GLN A 194 -4.40 -44.54 16.30
N ILE A 195 -5.40 -43.64 16.39
CA ILE A 195 -6.73 -44.03 16.85
C ILE A 195 -7.33 -45.09 15.91
N ARG A 196 -7.21 -44.86 14.61
CA ARG A 196 -7.74 -45.78 13.61
C ARG A 196 -7.09 -47.16 13.70
N SER A 197 -5.77 -47.27 13.85
CA SER A 197 -5.05 -48.55 13.97
C SER A 197 -5.44 -49.31 15.21
N VAL A 198 -5.69 -48.63 16.34
CA VAL A 198 -6.19 -49.26 17.58
C VAL A 198 -7.57 -49.90 17.36
N TYR A 199 -8.50 -49.19 16.73
CA TYR A 199 -9.85 -49.67 16.49
C TYR A 199 -9.93 -50.83 15.49
N GLU A 200 -9.13 -50.76 14.42
CA GLU A 200 -9.02 -51.82 13.44
C GLU A 200 -8.46 -53.10 14.09
N GLY A 201 -7.53 -52.98 15.06
CA GLY A 201 -6.97 -54.10 15.82
C GLY A 201 -7.97 -54.78 16.74
N PHE A 202 -8.96 -54.08 17.26
CA PHE A 202 -9.99 -54.63 18.15
C PHE A 202 -11.29 -55.03 17.43
N HIS A 203 -11.42 -54.84 16.11
CA HIS A 203 -12.62 -55.13 15.32
C HIS A 203 -13.91 -54.44 15.84
N LEU A 204 -13.77 -53.29 16.49
CA LEU A 204 -14.88 -52.56 17.10
C LEU A 204 -15.44 -51.48 16.12
N LYS A 205 -16.75 -51.24 16.23
CA LYS A 205 -17.41 -50.18 15.49
C LYS A 205 -17.03 -48.83 16.10
N LEU A 206 -16.58 -47.93 15.26
CA LEU A 206 -16.22 -46.53 15.66
C LEU A 206 -17.48 -45.76 16.11
N PRO A 207 -17.43 -45.04 17.23
CA PRO A 207 -18.50 -44.12 17.65
C PRO A 207 -18.74 -43.04 16.58
N GLY A 208 -19.97 -42.58 16.43
CA GLY A 208 -20.35 -41.58 15.40
C GLY A 208 -19.53 -40.29 15.46
N VAL A 209 -19.22 -39.80 16.68
CA VAL A 209 -18.36 -38.62 16.87
C VAL A 209 -16.96 -38.84 16.30
N THR A 210 -16.40 -40.03 16.51
CA THR A 210 -15.06 -40.37 15.97
C THR A 210 -15.08 -40.51 14.45
N VAL A 211 -16.18 -41.03 13.87
CA VAL A 211 -16.35 -41.10 12.39
C VAL A 211 -16.36 -39.68 11.79
N VAL A 212 -17.07 -38.75 12.43
CA VAL A 212 -17.07 -37.34 11.99
C VAL A 212 -15.68 -36.73 12.17
N LEU A 213 -14.98 -36.96 13.28
CA LEU A 213 -13.62 -36.50 13.49
C LEU A 213 -12.65 -37.02 12.41
N LEU A 214 -12.77 -38.31 12.04
CA LEU A 214 -12.00 -38.93 10.96
C LEU A 214 -12.30 -38.29 9.60
N ALA A 215 -13.58 -38.00 9.33
CA ALA A 215 -13.99 -37.32 8.09
C ALA A 215 -13.42 -35.89 8.00
N VAL A 216 -13.53 -35.11 9.08
CA VAL A 216 -12.94 -33.77 9.18
C VAL A 216 -11.42 -33.86 9.06
N GLY A 217 -10.77 -34.81 9.73
CA GLY A 217 -9.33 -35.00 9.64
C GLY A 217 -8.84 -35.31 8.23
N ARG A 218 -9.58 -36.12 7.46
CA ARG A 218 -9.26 -36.37 6.04
C ARG A 218 -9.39 -35.16 5.16
N ALA A 219 -10.30 -34.25 5.46
CA ALA A 219 -10.48 -33.00 4.74
C ALA A 219 -9.39 -31.93 5.07
N MET A 220 -8.76 -32.06 6.26
CA MET A 220 -7.84 -31.05 6.79
C MET A 220 -6.60 -30.80 5.93
N PRO A 221 -5.91 -31.78 5.34
CA PRO A 221 -4.81 -31.53 4.41
C PRO A 221 -5.24 -30.69 3.20
N TYR A 222 -6.47 -30.90 2.70
CA TYR A 222 -7.01 -30.11 1.59
C TYR A 222 -7.34 -28.69 2.03
N VAL A 223 -7.92 -28.51 3.21
CA VAL A 223 -8.17 -27.19 3.81
C VAL A 223 -6.84 -26.46 4.04
N ALA A 224 -5.85 -27.14 4.60
CA ALA A 224 -4.51 -26.58 4.78
C ALA A 224 -3.87 -26.20 3.44
N ALA A 225 -3.96 -27.03 2.41
CA ALA A 225 -3.46 -26.73 1.07
C ALA A 225 -4.17 -25.50 0.45
N VAL A 226 -5.48 -25.36 0.63
CA VAL A 226 -6.24 -24.19 0.19
C VAL A 226 -5.80 -22.93 0.95
N VAL A 227 -5.67 -23.00 2.27
CA VAL A 227 -5.21 -21.85 3.10
C VAL A 227 -3.80 -21.45 2.74
N ILE A 228 -2.88 -22.40 2.64
CA ILE A 228 -1.49 -22.14 2.21
C ILE A 228 -1.48 -21.60 0.78
N GLY A 229 -2.27 -22.20 -0.11
CA GLY A 229 -2.44 -21.71 -1.47
C GLY A 229 -2.92 -20.26 -1.52
N LEU A 230 -3.93 -19.89 -0.74
CA LEU A 230 -4.40 -18.51 -0.63
C LEU A 230 -3.31 -17.56 -0.09
N ILE A 231 -2.58 -17.99 0.96
CA ILE A 231 -1.49 -17.19 1.54
C ILE A 231 -0.35 -16.95 0.53
N VAL A 232 -0.08 -17.93 -0.35
CA VAL A 232 0.97 -17.83 -1.36
C VAL A 232 0.46 -17.14 -2.64
N ILE A 233 -0.72 -17.53 -3.13
CA ILE A 233 -1.28 -17.02 -4.39
C ILE A 233 -1.71 -15.55 -4.26
N MET A 234 -2.28 -15.14 -3.13
CA MET A 234 -2.73 -13.76 -2.93
C MET A 234 -1.61 -12.72 -3.09
N PRO A 235 -0.44 -12.84 -2.43
CA PRO A 235 0.67 -11.92 -2.67
C PRO A 235 1.27 -12.03 -4.08
N ILE A 236 1.31 -13.24 -4.66
CA ILE A 236 1.78 -13.44 -6.04
C ILE A 236 0.82 -12.75 -7.02
N LEU A 237 -0.48 -12.97 -6.88
CA LEU A 237 -1.51 -12.31 -7.69
C LEU A 237 -1.45 -10.79 -7.51
N TRP A 238 -1.26 -10.31 -6.27
CA TRP A 238 -1.09 -8.89 -5.99
C TRP A 238 0.16 -8.30 -6.68
N VAL A 239 1.28 -9.03 -6.68
CA VAL A 239 2.49 -8.63 -7.41
C VAL A 239 2.25 -8.64 -8.92
N LEU A 240 1.61 -9.68 -9.46
CA LEU A 240 1.28 -9.78 -10.89
C LEU A 240 0.33 -8.68 -11.35
N LEU A 241 -0.74 -8.41 -10.60
CA LEU A 241 -1.67 -7.30 -10.87
C LEU A 241 -0.95 -5.94 -10.81
N ARG A 242 0.01 -5.79 -9.88
CA ARG A 242 0.83 -4.60 -9.76
C ARG A 242 1.75 -4.39 -10.96
N LEU A 243 2.34 -5.46 -11.51
CA LEU A 243 3.11 -5.41 -12.75
C LEU A 243 2.22 -5.07 -13.97
N ALA A 244 0.99 -5.57 -13.99
CA ALA A 244 0.02 -5.33 -15.05
C ALA A 244 -0.62 -3.91 -15.02
N ARG A 245 -0.25 -3.03 -14.07
CA ARG A 245 -0.86 -1.70 -13.84
C ARG A 245 -2.39 -1.72 -13.64
N GLN A 246 -2.97 -2.87 -13.34
CA GLN A 246 -4.42 -3.07 -13.12
C GLN A 246 -4.78 -3.29 -11.64
N ASP A 247 -3.80 -3.24 -10.76
CA ASP A 247 -3.91 -3.55 -9.33
C ASP A 247 -5.02 -2.77 -8.60
N ARG A 248 -5.22 -1.50 -8.95
CA ARG A 248 -6.20 -0.65 -8.27
C ARG A 248 -7.66 -1.00 -8.61
N LYS A 249 -7.93 -1.32 -9.89
CA LYS A 249 -9.27 -1.76 -10.32
C LYS A 249 -9.65 -3.11 -9.72
N ALA A 250 -8.70 -4.04 -9.71
CA ALA A 250 -8.91 -5.39 -9.16
C ALA A 250 -9.10 -5.36 -7.64
N ILE A 251 -8.32 -4.56 -6.91
CA ILE A 251 -8.47 -4.40 -5.46
C ILE A 251 -9.83 -3.79 -5.14
N GLU A 252 -10.25 -2.76 -5.85
CA GLU A 252 -11.54 -2.12 -5.63
C GLU A 252 -12.69 -3.10 -5.88
N LEU A 253 -12.65 -3.85 -6.99
CA LEU A 253 -13.69 -4.82 -7.34
C LEU A 253 -13.77 -6.00 -6.37
N LEU A 254 -12.63 -6.49 -5.84
CA LEU A 254 -12.55 -7.65 -4.97
C LEU A 254 -12.74 -7.30 -3.49
N VAL A 255 -12.30 -6.13 -3.03
CA VAL A 255 -12.27 -5.79 -1.60
C VAL A 255 -13.49 -4.98 -1.16
N LEU A 256 -14.04 -4.12 -2.04
CA LEU A 256 -15.23 -3.34 -1.67
C LEU A 256 -16.46 -4.19 -1.26
N PRO A 257 -16.75 -5.35 -1.90
CA PRO A 257 -17.90 -6.16 -1.49
C PRO A 257 -17.67 -6.94 -0.20
N ILE A 258 -16.43 -7.01 0.34
CA ILE A 258 -16.16 -7.74 1.57
C ILE A 258 -16.78 -7.00 2.76
N PRO A 259 -17.76 -7.62 3.49
CA PRO A 259 -18.29 -7.02 4.68
C PRO A 259 -17.17 -6.78 5.71
N MET A 260 -17.21 -5.68 6.45
CA MET A 260 -16.20 -5.19 7.40
C MET A 260 -14.96 -4.54 6.76
N VAL A 261 -14.34 -5.08 5.69
CA VAL A 261 -13.14 -4.53 5.06
C VAL A 261 -13.49 -3.48 3.99
N GLY A 262 -14.51 -3.75 3.19
CA GLY A 262 -14.97 -2.84 2.14
C GLY A 262 -15.30 -1.43 2.62
N PRO A 263 -16.11 -1.26 3.68
CA PRO A 263 -16.39 0.05 4.25
C PRO A 263 -15.16 0.79 4.77
N VAL A 264 -14.19 0.08 5.39
CA VAL A 264 -12.92 0.66 5.84
C VAL A 264 -12.14 1.23 4.65
N LEU A 265 -11.99 0.44 3.58
CA LEU A 265 -11.31 0.89 2.37
C LEU A 265 -12.03 2.08 1.73
N ARG A 266 -13.37 2.03 1.63
CA ARG A 266 -14.18 3.11 1.07
C ARG A 266 -13.97 4.42 1.83
N PHE A 267 -14.09 4.42 3.15
CA PHE A 267 -13.91 5.63 3.97
C PHE A 267 -12.47 6.15 3.92
N SER A 268 -11.48 5.26 3.92
CA SER A 268 -10.08 5.63 3.73
C SER A 268 -9.82 6.30 2.37
N LEU A 269 -10.42 5.78 1.29
CA LEU A 269 -10.31 6.38 -0.05
C LEU A 269 -10.95 7.76 -0.09
N VAL A 270 -12.16 7.91 0.49
CA VAL A 270 -12.88 9.19 0.55
C VAL A 270 -12.10 10.21 1.39
N ALA A 271 -11.57 9.82 2.54
CA ALA A 271 -10.75 10.68 3.39
C ALA A 271 -9.52 11.21 2.64
N ARG A 272 -8.79 10.33 1.96
CA ARG A 272 -7.60 10.69 1.18
C ARG A 272 -7.94 11.61 0.00
N TRP A 273 -9.06 11.36 -0.65
CA TRP A 273 -9.56 12.20 -1.74
C TRP A 273 -9.91 13.60 -1.25
N LEU A 274 -10.64 13.70 -0.13
CA LEU A 274 -11.00 14.97 0.49
C LEU A 274 -9.76 15.76 0.94
N ASP A 275 -8.79 15.11 1.55
CA ASP A 275 -7.56 15.78 1.98
C ASP A 275 -6.73 16.27 0.78
N ALA A 276 -6.65 15.48 -0.31
CA ALA A 276 -6.02 15.93 -1.54
C ALA A 276 -6.74 17.12 -2.19
N ALA A 277 -8.09 17.08 -2.23
CA ALA A 277 -8.89 18.20 -2.72
C ALA A 277 -8.71 19.46 -1.86
N ARG A 278 -8.66 19.30 -0.53
CA ARG A 278 -8.35 20.39 0.41
C ARG A 278 -6.99 21.03 0.11
N ILE A 279 -5.93 20.21 -0.04
CA ILE A 279 -4.58 20.72 -0.33
C ILE A 279 -4.56 21.50 -1.66
N ALA A 280 -5.28 20.99 -2.67
CA ALA A 280 -5.36 21.65 -3.96
C ALA A 280 -6.12 22.99 -3.88
N THR A 281 -7.22 23.04 -3.12
CA THR A 281 -7.97 24.30 -2.90
C THR A 281 -7.20 25.28 -2.02
N ASP A 282 -6.50 24.82 -0.98
CA ASP A 282 -5.58 25.65 -0.18
C ASP A 282 -4.43 26.23 -1.03
N ALA A 283 -4.00 25.50 -2.06
CA ALA A 283 -3.02 25.96 -3.04
C ALA A 283 -3.59 26.91 -4.10
N GLY A 284 -4.86 27.31 -3.98
CA GLY A 284 -5.51 28.27 -4.88
C GLY A 284 -6.02 27.68 -6.19
N MET A 285 -6.14 26.34 -6.30
CA MET A 285 -6.75 25.70 -7.46
C MET A 285 -8.28 25.86 -7.42
N ASP A 286 -8.88 26.01 -8.60
CA ASP A 286 -10.34 25.98 -8.76
C ASP A 286 -10.91 24.59 -8.40
N LEU A 287 -12.16 24.55 -7.97
CA LEU A 287 -12.79 23.33 -7.46
C LEU A 287 -12.81 22.18 -8.48
N PRO A 288 -13.15 22.37 -9.77
CA PRO A 288 -13.06 21.29 -10.76
C PRO A 288 -11.65 20.71 -10.90
N SER A 289 -10.63 21.55 -10.96
CA SER A 289 -9.22 21.13 -11.07
C SER A 289 -8.76 20.41 -9.79
N ALA A 290 -9.18 20.90 -8.61
CA ALA A 290 -8.89 20.25 -7.34
C ALA A 290 -9.52 18.85 -7.24
N ILE A 291 -10.79 18.69 -7.67
CA ILE A 291 -11.48 17.39 -7.73
C ILE A 291 -10.76 16.44 -8.69
N ALA A 292 -10.38 16.90 -9.89
CA ALA A 292 -9.66 16.09 -10.87
C ALA A 292 -8.32 15.60 -10.30
N LEU A 293 -7.53 16.51 -9.73
CA LEU A 293 -6.24 16.21 -9.13
C LEU A 293 -6.38 15.20 -7.97
N ALA A 294 -7.33 15.42 -7.08
CA ALA A 294 -7.60 14.54 -5.96
C ALA A 294 -8.03 13.14 -6.41
N SER A 295 -8.85 13.06 -7.47
CA SER A 295 -9.31 11.80 -8.06
C SER A 295 -8.16 10.99 -8.66
N ASP A 296 -7.30 11.65 -9.41
CA ASP A 296 -6.08 11.03 -9.96
C ASP A 296 -5.14 10.53 -8.86
N ALA A 297 -5.04 11.28 -7.77
CA ALA A 297 -4.20 10.97 -6.62
C ALA A 297 -4.59 9.69 -5.91
N THR A 298 -5.88 9.49 -5.69
CA THR A 298 -6.36 8.26 -5.04
C THR A 298 -6.14 7.05 -5.91
N GLY A 299 -6.19 7.24 -7.25
CA GLY A 299 -6.06 6.22 -8.26
C GLY A 299 -7.14 5.13 -8.17
N SER A 300 -8.26 5.43 -7.50
CA SER A 300 -9.45 4.59 -7.43
C SER A 300 -10.35 4.89 -8.62
N PRO A 301 -10.66 3.90 -9.48
CA PRO A 301 -11.57 4.10 -10.61
C PRO A 301 -12.97 4.55 -10.22
N GLY A 302 -13.44 4.13 -9.04
CA GLY A 302 -14.72 4.56 -8.49
C GLY A 302 -14.71 6.04 -8.10
N ILE A 303 -13.67 6.49 -7.39
CA ILE A 303 -13.48 7.91 -7.03
C ILE A 303 -13.28 8.77 -8.29
N THR A 304 -12.51 8.28 -9.28
CA THR A 304 -12.30 9.02 -10.54
C THR A 304 -13.61 9.23 -11.29
N ARG A 305 -14.47 8.20 -11.34
CA ARG A 305 -15.80 8.31 -11.94
C ARG A 305 -16.71 9.30 -11.21
N ASP A 306 -16.76 9.19 -9.89
CA ASP A 306 -17.57 10.09 -9.06
C ASP A 306 -17.04 11.53 -9.15
N GLY A 307 -15.73 11.73 -9.15
CA GLY A 307 -15.09 13.03 -9.33
C GLY A 307 -15.41 13.65 -10.70
N GLN A 308 -15.36 12.85 -11.78
CA GLN A 308 -15.74 13.33 -13.10
C GLN A 308 -17.23 13.74 -13.15
N ALA A 309 -18.11 12.94 -12.56
CA ALA A 309 -19.54 13.28 -12.47
C ALA A 309 -19.77 14.59 -11.70
N MET A 310 -19.00 14.85 -10.64
CA MET A 310 -19.06 16.11 -9.90
C MET A 310 -18.57 17.30 -10.74
N ILE A 311 -17.47 17.13 -11.49
CA ILE A 311 -16.94 18.14 -12.41
C ILE A 311 -17.97 18.48 -13.49
N ASP A 312 -18.61 17.48 -14.09
CA ASP A 312 -19.63 17.66 -15.13
C ASP A 312 -20.85 18.44 -14.60
N VAL A 313 -21.25 18.18 -13.35
CA VAL A 313 -22.32 18.91 -12.66
C VAL A 313 -21.91 20.37 -12.44
N ILE A 314 -20.71 20.64 -11.94
CA ILE A 314 -20.21 22.00 -11.72
C ILE A 314 -20.15 22.76 -13.06
N ASN A 315 -19.59 22.17 -14.12
CA ASN A 315 -19.47 22.79 -15.42
C ASN A 315 -20.84 23.04 -16.09
N SER A 316 -21.87 22.28 -15.75
CA SER A 316 -23.25 22.49 -16.20
C SER A 316 -24.03 23.53 -15.37
N GLY A 317 -23.41 24.14 -14.34
CA GLY A 317 -24.05 25.10 -13.45
C GLY A 317 -25.15 24.52 -12.56
N LYS A 318 -25.19 23.19 -12.40
CA LYS A 318 -26.17 22.51 -11.54
C LYS A 318 -25.66 22.39 -10.09
N PRO A 319 -26.58 22.22 -9.10
CA PRO A 319 -26.19 22.01 -7.72
C PRO A 319 -25.30 20.74 -7.60
N LEU A 320 -24.17 20.87 -6.89
CA LEU A 320 -23.21 19.78 -6.70
C LEU A 320 -23.82 18.62 -5.87
N SER A 321 -24.76 18.94 -4.98
CA SER A 321 -25.53 17.97 -4.19
C SER A 321 -26.29 16.95 -5.02
N GLY A 322 -26.60 17.27 -6.28
CA GLY A 322 -27.23 16.37 -7.24
C GLY A 322 -26.28 15.46 -8.01
N ALA A 323 -24.98 15.47 -7.73
CA ALA A 323 -24.02 14.67 -8.45
C ALA A 323 -24.23 13.15 -8.21
N PRO A 324 -24.28 12.31 -9.28
CA PRO A 324 -24.51 10.88 -9.15
C PRO A 324 -23.24 10.16 -8.68
N THR A 325 -23.00 10.13 -7.37
CA THR A 325 -21.86 9.46 -6.76
C THR A 325 -22.22 8.06 -6.24
N ARG A 326 -21.26 7.12 -6.29
CA ARG A 326 -21.42 5.74 -5.79
C ARG A 326 -20.46 5.41 -4.66
N VAL A 327 -19.19 5.79 -4.80
CA VAL A 327 -18.14 5.58 -3.80
C VAL A 327 -18.13 6.74 -2.82
N VAL A 328 -18.16 7.97 -3.31
CA VAL A 328 -18.27 9.17 -2.49
C VAL A 328 -19.68 9.25 -1.90
N PRO A 329 -19.84 9.37 -0.55
CA PRO A 329 -21.15 9.54 0.06
C PRO A 329 -21.83 10.85 -0.40
N THR A 330 -23.13 10.81 -0.61
CA THR A 330 -23.92 11.96 -1.12
C THR A 330 -23.88 13.20 -0.22
N THR A 331 -23.57 13.02 1.06
CA THR A 331 -23.34 14.10 2.01
C THR A 331 -22.14 14.96 1.68
N VAL A 332 -21.13 14.40 0.99
CA VAL A 332 -19.88 15.11 0.65
C VAL A 332 -20.12 16.18 -0.42
N PRO A 333 -20.72 15.90 -1.59
CA PRO A 333 -21.03 16.92 -2.57
C PRO A 333 -21.95 18.03 -2.00
N ALA A 334 -22.94 17.69 -1.17
CA ALA A 334 -23.81 18.65 -0.53
C ALA A 334 -23.05 19.58 0.43
N ALA A 335 -22.16 19.03 1.26
CA ALA A 335 -21.33 19.82 2.17
C ALA A 335 -20.33 20.73 1.40
N MET A 336 -19.76 20.24 0.31
CA MET A 336 -18.88 21.02 -0.55
C MET A 336 -19.61 22.19 -1.22
N GLU A 337 -20.83 21.97 -1.69
CA GLU A 337 -21.68 23.02 -2.27
C GLU A 337 -21.97 24.14 -1.25
N PHE A 338 -22.38 23.74 -0.04
CA PHE A 338 -22.66 24.68 1.05
C PHE A 338 -21.41 25.49 1.43
N ALA A 339 -20.27 24.84 1.58
CA ALA A 339 -19.01 25.48 1.95
C ALA A 339 -18.46 26.40 0.84
N ALA A 340 -18.63 26.01 -0.43
CA ALA A 340 -18.22 26.85 -1.56
C ALA A 340 -19.02 28.17 -1.59
N GLY A 341 -20.32 28.14 -1.24
CA GLY A 341 -21.16 29.34 -1.11
C GLY A 341 -20.76 30.29 0.03
N HIS A 342 -20.04 29.78 1.05
CA HIS A 342 -19.63 30.54 2.22
C HIS A 342 -18.12 30.87 2.25
N HIS A 343 -17.39 30.60 1.19
CA HIS A 343 -15.93 30.84 1.05
C HIS A 343 -15.06 30.09 2.09
N ASP A 344 -15.56 28.99 2.66
CA ASP A 344 -14.87 28.18 3.68
C ASP A 344 -14.66 26.73 3.24
N LEU A 345 -14.47 26.55 1.94
CA LEU A 345 -14.31 25.21 1.33
C LEU A 345 -13.10 24.44 1.87
N PRO A 346 -11.91 25.00 2.07
CA PRO A 346 -10.77 24.26 2.60
C PRO A 346 -11.02 23.71 4.01
N THR A 347 -11.62 24.50 4.90
CA THR A 347 -11.94 24.08 6.27
C THR A 347 -13.01 22.99 6.28
N ALA A 348 -14.03 23.10 5.43
CA ALA A 348 -15.05 22.06 5.28
C ALA A 348 -14.45 20.74 4.76
N LEU A 349 -13.58 20.79 3.77
CA LEU A 349 -12.86 19.63 3.23
C LEU A 349 -11.95 18.99 4.29
N ALA A 350 -11.26 19.81 5.12
CA ALA A 350 -10.47 19.32 6.24
C ALA A 350 -11.35 18.56 7.26
N THR A 351 -12.45 19.18 7.68
CA THR A 351 -13.39 18.59 8.64
C THR A 351 -13.98 17.27 8.13
N LEU A 352 -14.40 17.24 6.86
CA LEU A 352 -14.90 16.02 6.22
C LEU A 352 -13.82 14.95 6.15
N SER A 353 -12.60 15.30 5.75
CA SER A 353 -11.47 14.37 5.70
C SER A 353 -11.22 13.74 7.06
N ASP A 354 -11.10 14.55 8.13
CA ASP A 354 -10.89 14.09 9.50
C ASP A 354 -12.04 13.19 9.98
N MET A 355 -13.28 13.53 9.63
CA MET A 355 -14.45 12.70 9.95
C MET A 355 -14.34 11.31 9.30
N TYR A 356 -13.99 11.22 8.02
CA TYR A 356 -13.87 9.95 7.31
C TYR A 356 -12.64 9.15 7.75
N VAL A 357 -11.52 9.79 8.12
CA VAL A 357 -10.38 9.13 8.77
C VAL A 357 -10.86 8.45 10.07
N ARG A 358 -11.54 9.18 10.95
CA ARG A 358 -12.08 8.63 12.21
C ARG A 358 -13.08 7.51 11.98
N GLN A 359 -13.97 7.63 10.99
CA GLN A 359 -14.90 6.56 10.63
C GLN A 359 -14.18 5.31 10.12
N SER A 360 -13.12 5.48 9.33
CA SER A 360 -12.28 4.37 8.89
C SER A 360 -11.62 3.68 10.08
N ASP A 361 -11.03 4.45 11.01
CA ASP A 361 -10.37 3.93 12.21
C ASP A 361 -11.34 3.19 13.14
N LEU A 362 -12.52 3.74 13.39
CA LEU A 362 -13.55 3.09 14.20
C LEU A 362 -13.97 1.74 13.60
N ARG A 363 -14.22 1.69 12.30
CA ARG A 363 -14.57 0.43 11.63
C ARG A 363 -13.43 -0.57 11.63
N MET A 364 -12.19 -0.09 11.53
CA MET A 364 -10.99 -0.93 11.62
C MET A 364 -10.88 -1.59 13.00
N GLN A 365 -11.18 -0.86 14.07
CA GLN A 365 -11.16 -1.38 15.44
C GLN A 365 -12.28 -2.40 15.71
N MET A 366 -13.38 -2.37 14.95
CA MET A 366 -14.43 -3.38 15.05
C MET A 366 -14.01 -4.76 14.51
N ILE A 367 -13.03 -4.82 13.61
CA ILE A 367 -12.57 -6.09 13.01
C ILE A 367 -12.02 -7.04 14.09
N PRO A 368 -11.00 -6.68 14.89
CA PRO A 368 -10.50 -7.59 15.94
C PRO A 368 -11.52 -7.80 17.05
N THR A 369 -12.33 -6.80 17.40
CA THR A 369 -13.35 -6.90 18.44
C THR A 369 -14.41 -7.96 18.10
N THR A 370 -14.74 -8.13 16.82
CA THR A 370 -15.71 -9.14 16.38
C THR A 370 -15.04 -10.48 16.07
N VAL A 371 -13.88 -10.46 15.41
CA VAL A 371 -13.19 -11.69 14.96
C VAL A 371 -12.60 -12.47 16.15
N THR A 372 -12.06 -11.78 17.16
CA THR A 372 -11.42 -12.42 18.31
C THR A 372 -12.37 -13.30 19.12
N PRO A 373 -13.58 -12.84 19.57
CA PRO A 373 -14.51 -13.69 20.29
C PRO A 373 -14.99 -14.88 19.44
N LEU A 374 -15.27 -14.68 18.15
CA LEU A 374 -15.66 -15.74 17.25
C LEU A 374 -14.56 -16.80 17.10
N ALA A 375 -13.30 -16.35 16.97
CA ALA A 375 -12.16 -17.27 16.91
C ALA A 375 -12.00 -18.06 18.21
N VAL A 376 -12.16 -17.43 19.39
CA VAL A 376 -12.08 -18.11 20.69
C VAL A 376 -13.19 -19.16 20.82
N ILE A 377 -14.45 -18.81 20.50
CA ILE A 377 -15.57 -19.75 20.52
C ILE A 377 -15.30 -20.92 19.57
N PHE A 378 -14.83 -20.63 18.36
CA PHE A 378 -14.52 -21.66 17.37
C PHE A 378 -13.40 -22.59 17.86
N ILE A 379 -12.33 -22.05 18.44
CA ILE A 379 -11.25 -22.84 19.04
C ILE A 379 -11.79 -23.72 20.19
N ALA A 380 -12.60 -23.15 21.08
CA ALA A 380 -13.16 -23.91 22.20
C ALA A 380 -14.05 -25.05 21.73
N LEU A 381 -14.94 -24.84 20.77
CA LEU A 381 -15.77 -25.87 20.17
C LEU A 381 -14.94 -26.96 19.49
N MET A 382 -13.89 -26.56 18.79
CA MET A 382 -12.99 -27.46 18.10
C MET A 382 -12.18 -28.31 19.06
N VAL A 383 -11.63 -27.72 20.12
CA VAL A 383 -10.91 -28.47 21.17
C VAL A 383 -11.87 -29.44 21.86
N GLY A 384 -13.08 -29.00 22.22
CA GLY A 384 -14.12 -29.87 22.79
C GLY A 384 -14.49 -31.04 21.87
N PHE A 385 -14.62 -30.75 20.56
CA PHE A 385 -14.91 -31.80 19.57
C PHE A 385 -13.76 -32.82 19.43
N VAL A 386 -12.51 -32.34 19.42
CA VAL A 386 -11.32 -33.20 19.38
C VAL A 386 -11.25 -34.08 20.65
N VAL A 387 -11.42 -33.48 21.84
CA VAL A 387 -11.41 -34.19 23.10
C VAL A 387 -12.52 -35.25 23.12
N ALA A 388 -13.75 -34.87 22.77
CA ALA A 388 -14.85 -35.82 22.69
C ALA A 388 -14.56 -36.96 21.69
N GLY A 389 -14.01 -36.63 20.52
CA GLY A 389 -13.63 -37.60 19.48
C GLY A 389 -12.51 -38.56 19.90
N LEU A 390 -11.60 -38.11 20.78
CA LEU A 390 -10.52 -38.93 21.34
C LEU A 390 -10.98 -39.80 22.52
N PHE A 391 -11.86 -39.28 23.39
CA PHE A 391 -12.31 -40.01 24.58
C PHE A 391 -13.48 -40.95 24.30
N ALA A 392 -14.35 -40.64 23.35
CA ALA A 392 -15.47 -41.52 22.98
C ALA A 392 -15.02 -42.96 22.62
N PRO A 393 -13.94 -43.14 21.86
CA PRO A 393 -13.36 -44.45 21.61
C PRO A 393 -12.91 -45.18 22.87
N LEU A 394 -12.22 -44.51 23.77
CA LEU A 394 -11.71 -45.12 25.01
C LEU A 394 -12.86 -45.57 25.88
N LEU A 395 -13.92 -44.78 26.00
CA LEU A 395 -15.12 -45.15 26.74
C LEU A 395 -15.83 -46.38 26.11
N SER A 396 -15.94 -46.42 24.78
CA SER A 396 -16.57 -47.55 24.09
C SER A 396 -15.74 -48.84 24.20
N LEU A 397 -14.41 -48.77 24.26
CA LEU A 397 -13.54 -49.90 24.55
C LEU A 397 -13.77 -50.45 25.96
N ILE A 398 -13.82 -49.56 26.97
CA ILE A 398 -14.07 -49.97 28.36
C ILE A 398 -15.43 -50.62 28.48
N GLN A 399 -16.49 -50.07 27.88
CA GLN A 399 -17.84 -50.65 27.86
C GLN A 399 -17.90 -52.01 27.15
N GLY A 400 -17.16 -52.15 26.03
CA GLY A 400 -17.07 -53.40 25.30
C GLY A 400 -16.37 -54.54 26.07
N ILE A 401 -15.41 -54.18 26.93
CA ILE A 401 -14.68 -55.15 27.78
C ILE A 401 -15.47 -55.50 29.06
N THR A 402 -16.22 -54.54 29.62
CA THR A 402 -16.98 -54.68 30.83
C THR A 402 -18.37 -55.34 30.62
N GLY A 403 -18.80 -55.59 29.40
CA GLY A 403 -20.00 -56.36 29.08
C GLY A 403 -21.32 -55.66 29.39
N HIS A 404 -21.35 -54.35 29.49
CA HIS A 404 -22.57 -53.53 29.67
C HIS A 404 -22.75 -52.54 28.58
#